data_70ec0edde0cb0d84dfb587ebea0402d4
#
_entry.id   70ec0edde0cb0d84dfb587ebea0402d4
#
_cell.length_a   1.000
_cell.length_b   1.000
_cell.length_c   1.000
_cell.angle_alpha   90.00
_cell.angle_beta   90.00
_cell.angle_gamma   90.00
#
_symmetry.space_group_name_H-M   'P 1'
#
loop_
_entity.id
_entity.type
_entity.pdbx_description
1 polymer ?
#
loop_
_entity_poly.entity_id
_entity_poly.type
_entity_poly.pdbx_seq_one_letter_code
_entity_poly.pdbx_strand_id
1 'polypeptide(L)'
;MLDVAILGQVALGYSPFIDRNRAVTATRLSVYPLRPDATLDVAQLLHAVGDVWPASGGNVSLNVVSESLLHDLLQASPSANLMVEVPNFMAADPDNVDAIVRLHGNGNTLLLKGRPNAPLPREVLPCFKYSIIDLADDRRITESTAPTSAPPPAGVTRTIAHVQSGV
;
A
#
# COMPACT_ATOMS: atom_id res chain seq x y z
N MET A 1 -0.34 26.95 12.70
CA MET A 1 -0.22 25.93 13.77
C MET A 1 -1.06 24.73 13.31
N LEU A 2 -0.39 23.73 12.78
CA LEU A 2 -1.08 22.54 12.32
C LEU A 2 -1.52 21.77 13.55
N ASP A 3 -2.80 21.82 13.86
CA ASP A 3 -3.39 20.97 14.88
C ASP A 3 -3.50 19.55 14.27
N VAL A 4 -2.38 18.84 14.30
CA VAL A 4 -2.31 17.51 13.70
C VAL A 4 -2.64 16.49 14.79
N ALA A 5 -3.86 16.57 15.29
CA ALA A 5 -4.37 15.68 16.34
C ALA A 5 -4.15 14.19 15.98
N ILE A 6 -4.19 13.85 14.70
CA ILE A 6 -3.96 12.49 14.23
C ILE A 6 -2.51 12.03 14.40
N LEU A 7 -1.52 12.93 14.30
CA LEU A 7 -0.11 12.55 14.48
C LEU A 7 0.20 12.14 15.92
N GLY A 8 -0.60 12.54 16.89
CA GLY A 8 -0.54 12.05 18.27
C GLY A 8 -1.16 10.67 18.48
N GLN A 9 -1.83 10.12 17.47
CA GLN A 9 -2.55 8.85 17.54
C GLN A 9 -1.92 7.74 16.69
N VAL A 10 -0.90 8.06 15.90
CA VAL A 10 -0.22 7.13 15.00
C VAL A 10 1.29 7.17 15.17
N ALA A 11 1.93 6.02 14.99
CA ALA A 11 3.36 5.95 14.73
C ALA A 11 3.59 5.87 13.23
N LEU A 12 4.59 6.59 12.73
CA LEU A 12 4.94 6.64 11.32
C LEU A 12 6.29 5.97 11.09
N GLY A 13 6.33 5.05 10.15
CA GLY A 13 7.56 4.44 9.65
C GLY A 13 7.85 4.86 8.22
N TYR A 14 9.11 5.06 7.89
CA TYR A 14 9.56 5.44 6.54
C TYR A 14 10.50 4.39 5.98
N SER A 15 10.33 4.03 4.72
CA SER A 15 11.27 3.18 4.00
C SER A 15 11.27 3.53 2.51
N PRO A 16 12.42 3.40 1.82
CA PRO A 16 12.46 3.64 0.40
C PRO A 16 11.89 2.46 -0.39
N PHE A 17 11.20 2.73 -1.50
CA PHE A 17 11.02 1.78 -2.58
C PHE A 17 12.21 1.87 -3.52
N ILE A 18 12.85 0.73 -3.74
CA ILE A 18 14.03 0.61 -4.57
C ILE A 18 13.68 -0.26 -5.78
N ASP A 19 13.97 0.21 -6.98
CA ASP A 19 13.79 -0.54 -8.20
C ASP A 19 14.96 -1.53 -8.45
N ARG A 20 14.90 -2.24 -9.58
CA ARG A 20 15.95 -3.19 -9.98
C ARG A 20 17.31 -2.52 -10.22
N ASN A 21 17.32 -1.23 -10.51
CA ASN A 21 18.53 -0.44 -10.74
C ASN A 21 19.06 0.19 -9.46
N ARG A 22 18.47 -0.15 -8.30
CA ARG A 22 18.79 0.42 -6.98
C ARG A 22 18.47 1.92 -6.87
N ALA A 23 17.61 2.43 -7.73
CA ALA A 23 17.11 3.80 -7.64
C ALA A 23 15.89 3.86 -6.70
N VAL A 24 15.83 4.91 -5.86
CA VAL A 24 14.66 5.19 -5.03
C VAL A 24 13.57 5.76 -5.92
N THR A 25 12.44 5.05 -6.02
CA THR A 25 11.32 5.40 -6.89
C THR A 25 10.16 6.04 -6.16
N ALA A 26 10.05 5.76 -4.87
CA ALA A 26 9.04 6.32 -3.98
C ALA A 26 9.48 6.18 -2.52
N THR A 27 8.82 6.92 -1.64
CA THR A 27 8.92 6.70 -0.19
C THR A 27 7.70 5.96 0.30
N ARG A 28 7.90 4.88 1.02
CA ARG A 28 6.85 4.16 1.72
C ARG A 28 6.63 4.78 3.08
N LEU A 29 5.41 5.21 3.35
CA LEU A 29 4.97 5.70 4.65
C LEU A 29 4.07 4.64 5.28
N SER A 30 4.52 4.05 6.37
CA SER A 30 3.74 3.07 7.13
C SER A 30 3.07 3.74 8.32
N VAL A 31 1.76 3.57 8.43
CA VAL A 31 0.92 4.19 9.47
C VAL A 31 0.46 3.11 10.44
N TYR A 32 0.88 3.22 11.68
CA TYR A 32 0.56 2.30 12.77
C TYR A 32 -0.30 3.03 13.82
N PRO A 33 -1.52 2.58 14.12
CA PRO A 33 -2.28 3.10 15.25
C PRO A 33 -1.52 2.87 16.55
N LEU A 34 -1.41 3.89 17.39
CA LEU A 34 -0.79 3.75 18.74
C LEU A 34 -1.69 3.00 19.71
N ARG A 35 -3.00 2.97 19.44
CA ARG A 35 -4.00 2.24 20.22
C ARG A 35 -4.85 1.38 19.29
N PRO A 36 -5.10 0.12 19.64
CA PRO A 36 -5.91 -0.79 18.80
C PRO A 36 -7.36 -0.33 18.62
N ASP A 37 -7.88 0.40 19.59
CA ASP A 37 -9.26 0.91 19.66
C ASP A 37 -9.41 2.36 19.19
N ALA A 38 -8.32 2.99 18.70
CA ALA A 38 -8.38 4.35 18.20
C ALA A 38 -9.17 4.43 16.89
N THR A 39 -10.22 5.23 16.90
CA THR A 39 -10.92 5.63 15.68
C THR A 39 -10.11 6.74 15.01
N LEU A 40 -9.40 6.39 13.96
CA LEU A 40 -8.59 7.33 13.18
C LEU A 40 -9.43 7.92 12.05
N ASP A 41 -9.33 9.22 11.87
CA ASP A 41 -10.00 9.93 10.78
C ASP A 41 -9.10 9.93 9.53
N VAL A 42 -9.56 9.26 8.48
CA VAL A 42 -8.81 9.16 7.21
C VAL A 42 -8.64 10.51 6.53
N ALA A 43 -9.61 11.41 6.66
CA ALA A 43 -9.51 12.74 6.06
C ALA A 43 -8.41 13.57 6.73
N GLN A 44 -8.28 13.49 8.05
CA GLN A 44 -7.19 14.13 8.78
C GLN A 44 -5.83 13.51 8.43
N LEU A 45 -5.76 12.18 8.25
CA LEU A 45 -4.54 11.51 7.81
C LEU A 45 -4.11 12.00 6.42
N LEU A 46 -5.03 12.02 5.47
CA LEU A 46 -4.74 12.46 4.10
C LEU A 46 -4.33 13.93 4.04
N HIS A 47 -4.96 14.77 4.86
CA HIS A 47 -4.59 16.17 4.99
C HIS A 47 -3.18 16.33 5.54
N ALA A 48 -2.86 15.65 6.66
CA ALA A 48 -1.55 15.68 7.27
C ALA A 48 -0.45 15.18 6.32
N VAL A 49 -0.71 14.11 5.57
CA VAL A 49 0.22 13.58 4.56
C VAL A 49 0.40 14.59 3.41
N GLY A 50 -0.68 15.20 2.94
CA GLY A 50 -0.63 16.20 1.87
C GLY A 50 0.15 17.46 2.25
N ASP A 51 0.08 17.90 3.49
CA ASP A 51 0.82 19.06 3.99
C ASP A 51 2.34 18.79 4.07
N VAL A 52 2.72 17.59 4.47
CA VAL A 52 4.13 17.20 4.61
C VAL A 52 4.73 16.71 3.30
N TRP A 53 3.89 16.16 2.42
CA TRP A 53 4.29 15.58 1.14
C TRP A 53 3.55 16.25 -0.01
N PRO A 54 3.96 17.44 -0.42
CA PRO A 54 3.31 18.13 -1.53
C PRO A 54 3.46 17.33 -2.84
N ALA A 55 2.57 17.59 -3.79
CA ALA A 55 2.56 16.92 -5.09
C ALA A 55 3.89 17.00 -5.85
N SER A 56 4.72 18.03 -5.55
CA SER A 56 6.08 18.20 -6.08
C SER A 56 7.14 17.35 -5.36
N GLY A 57 6.81 16.72 -4.23
CA GLY A 57 7.74 15.98 -3.36
C GLY A 57 8.02 14.53 -3.80
N GLY A 58 7.53 14.13 -4.98
CA GLY A 58 7.65 12.76 -5.48
C GLY A 58 6.50 11.85 -5.01
N ASN A 59 6.59 10.58 -5.36
CA ASN A 59 5.56 9.61 -5.01
C ASN A 59 5.74 9.12 -3.57
N VAL A 60 4.64 9.06 -2.82
CA VAL A 60 4.59 8.42 -1.52
C VAL A 60 3.61 7.25 -1.57
N SER A 61 4.04 6.10 -1.08
CA SER A 61 3.20 4.91 -0.94
C SER A 61 2.69 4.81 0.48
N LEU A 62 1.38 4.80 0.65
CA LEU A 62 0.73 4.74 1.95
C LEU A 62 0.43 3.29 2.31
N ASN A 63 1.11 2.79 3.32
CA ASN A 63 0.89 1.49 3.94
C ASN A 63 0.15 1.65 5.26
N VAL A 64 -1.15 1.43 5.23
CA VAL A 64 -2.00 1.51 6.43
C VAL A 64 -2.12 0.12 7.03
N VAL A 65 -1.69 -0.05 8.27
CA VAL A 65 -1.70 -1.34 8.97
C VAL A 65 -3.08 -1.65 9.57
N SER A 66 -3.83 -0.63 9.96
CA SER A 66 -5.21 -0.79 10.43
C SER A 66 -6.15 -1.11 9.27
N GLU A 67 -6.83 -2.25 9.35
CA GLU A 67 -7.79 -2.69 8.33
C GLU A 67 -8.98 -1.72 8.20
N SER A 68 -9.53 -1.26 9.33
CA SER A 68 -10.63 -0.29 9.35
C SER A 68 -10.24 1.04 8.70
N LEU A 69 -9.07 1.58 9.06
CA LEU A 69 -8.55 2.81 8.47
C LEU A 69 -8.26 2.65 6.98
N LEU A 70 -7.77 1.48 6.56
CA LEU A 70 -7.53 1.17 5.15
C LEU A 70 -8.85 1.08 4.38
N HIS A 71 -9.87 0.47 4.97
CA HIS A 71 -11.21 0.43 4.38
C HIS A 71 -11.75 1.84 4.14
N ASP A 72 -11.64 2.73 5.14
CA ASP A 72 -12.05 4.12 5.02
C ASP A 72 -11.20 4.87 3.97
N LEU A 73 -9.91 4.56 3.87
CA LEU A 73 -9.01 5.10 2.84
C LEU A 73 -9.43 4.70 1.43
N LEU A 74 -9.88 3.46 1.24
CA LEU A 74 -10.40 3.00 -0.06
C LEU A 74 -11.67 3.76 -0.46
N GLN A 75 -12.47 4.20 0.50
CA GLN A 75 -13.68 5.01 0.26
C GLN A 75 -13.38 6.51 0.08
N ALA A 76 -12.18 6.96 0.46
CA ALA A 76 -11.76 8.34 0.33
C ALA A 76 -11.31 8.69 -1.10
N SER A 77 -10.91 9.92 -1.31
CA SER A 77 -10.32 10.40 -2.57
C SER A 77 -8.95 11.01 -2.29
N PRO A 78 -7.92 10.17 -2.10
CA PRO A 78 -6.56 10.66 -1.88
C PRO A 78 -6.02 11.39 -3.11
N SER A 79 -5.03 12.27 -2.91
CA SER A 79 -4.38 12.97 -4.02
C SER A 79 -3.66 11.99 -4.97
N ALA A 80 -3.55 12.34 -6.25
CA ALA A 80 -3.05 11.43 -7.30
C ALA A 80 -1.58 11.01 -7.12
N ASN A 81 -0.77 11.79 -6.39
CA ASN A 81 0.61 11.42 -6.06
C ASN A 81 0.72 10.40 -4.91
N LEU A 82 -0.39 10.12 -4.22
CA LEU A 82 -0.46 9.07 -3.22
C LEU A 82 -0.68 7.72 -3.90
N MET A 83 0.24 6.80 -3.65
CA MET A 83 0.10 5.40 -4.00
C MET A 83 -0.52 4.67 -2.80
N VAL A 84 -1.45 3.78 -3.04
CA VAL A 84 -2.14 3.05 -1.97
C VAL A 84 -1.78 1.57 -2.02
N GLU A 85 -1.32 1.04 -0.88
CA GLU A 85 -1.04 -0.39 -0.75
C GLU A 85 -2.29 -1.13 -0.28
N VAL A 86 -2.75 -2.06 -1.11
CA VAL A 86 -3.93 -2.88 -0.83
C VAL A 86 -3.51 -4.31 -0.55
N PRO A 87 -3.78 -4.86 0.65
CA PRO A 87 -3.52 -6.27 0.93
C PRO A 87 -4.29 -7.19 -0.01
N ASN A 88 -3.70 -8.33 -0.33
CA ASN A 88 -4.28 -9.31 -1.23
C ASN A 88 -5.68 -9.79 -0.81
N PHE A 89 -5.91 -9.97 0.50
CA PHE A 89 -7.22 -10.40 1.01
C PHE A 89 -8.31 -9.35 0.80
N MET A 90 -7.97 -8.05 0.91
CA MET A 90 -8.91 -6.97 0.60
C MET A 90 -9.13 -6.81 -0.91
N ALA A 91 -8.09 -7.04 -1.70
CA ALA A 91 -8.20 -6.99 -3.16
C ALA A 91 -9.02 -8.16 -3.73
N ALA A 92 -9.06 -9.28 -3.02
CA ALA A 92 -9.87 -10.45 -3.39
C ALA A 92 -11.33 -10.35 -2.92
N ASP A 93 -11.63 -9.41 -2.04
CA ASP A 93 -12.97 -9.22 -1.49
C ASP A 93 -13.86 -8.49 -2.51
N PRO A 94 -14.99 -9.10 -2.92
CA PRO A 94 -15.93 -8.48 -3.85
C PRO A 94 -16.46 -7.11 -3.38
N ASP A 95 -16.59 -6.91 -2.08
CA ASP A 95 -17.12 -5.66 -1.51
C ASP A 95 -16.18 -4.46 -1.73
N ASN A 96 -14.91 -4.71 -2.00
CA ASN A 96 -13.91 -3.68 -2.25
C ASN A 96 -13.68 -3.37 -3.74
N VAL A 97 -14.28 -4.14 -4.66
CA VAL A 97 -14.05 -4.01 -6.12
C VAL A 97 -14.33 -2.59 -6.60
N ASP A 98 -15.51 -2.06 -6.29
CA ASP A 98 -15.93 -0.73 -6.75
C ASP A 98 -15.02 0.37 -6.23
N ALA A 99 -14.58 0.26 -4.98
CA ALA A 99 -13.68 1.23 -4.35
C ALA A 99 -12.29 1.20 -5.02
N ILE A 100 -11.75 0.02 -5.30
CA ILE A 100 -10.46 -0.16 -5.98
C ILE A 100 -10.50 0.39 -7.41
N VAL A 101 -11.55 0.04 -8.16
CA VAL A 101 -11.74 0.53 -9.54
C VAL A 101 -11.88 2.05 -9.56
N ARG A 102 -12.63 2.62 -8.63
CA ARG A 102 -12.80 4.07 -8.50
C ARG A 102 -11.47 4.77 -8.20
N LEU A 103 -10.68 4.29 -7.25
CA LEU A 103 -9.37 4.86 -6.93
C LEU A 103 -8.43 4.83 -8.12
N HIS A 104 -8.39 3.72 -8.85
CA HIS A 104 -7.63 3.63 -10.08
C HIS A 104 -8.13 4.62 -11.14
N GLY A 105 -9.45 4.74 -11.31
CA GLY A 105 -10.08 5.70 -12.23
C GLY A 105 -9.80 7.16 -11.87
N ASN A 106 -9.59 7.46 -10.59
CA ASN A 106 -9.19 8.79 -10.11
C ASN A 106 -7.70 9.11 -10.33
N GLY A 107 -6.94 8.16 -10.89
CA GLY A 107 -5.52 8.33 -11.19
C GLY A 107 -4.56 7.88 -10.09
N ASN A 108 -5.06 7.29 -9.00
CA ASN A 108 -4.19 6.75 -7.96
C ASN A 108 -3.45 5.50 -8.44
N THR A 109 -2.18 5.40 -8.11
CA THR A 109 -1.41 4.18 -8.31
C THR A 109 -1.68 3.21 -7.16
N LEU A 110 -2.16 2.02 -7.49
CA LEU A 110 -2.42 0.96 -6.52
C LEU A 110 -1.32 -0.09 -6.55
N LEU A 111 -0.94 -0.56 -5.35
CA LEU A 111 0.04 -1.62 -5.17
C LEU A 111 -0.61 -2.80 -4.44
N LEU A 112 -0.47 -3.98 -5.01
CA LEU A 112 -0.94 -5.20 -4.36
C LEU A 112 0.10 -5.66 -3.33
N LYS A 113 -0.31 -5.75 -2.07
CA LYS A 113 0.57 -6.17 -0.98
C LYS A 113 0.39 -7.65 -0.69
N GLY A 114 1.50 -8.37 -0.75
CA GLY A 114 1.53 -9.82 -0.55
C GLY A 114 1.18 -10.62 -1.81
N ARG A 115 1.24 -11.94 -1.66
CA ARG A 115 0.88 -12.88 -2.74
C ARG A 115 -0.60 -13.22 -2.65
N PRO A 116 -1.36 -13.14 -3.75
CA PRO A 116 -2.73 -13.60 -3.76
C PRO A 116 -2.80 -15.10 -3.46
N ASN A 117 -3.58 -15.47 -2.45
CA ASN A 117 -3.89 -16.87 -2.12
C ASN A 117 -5.10 -17.38 -2.91
N ALA A 118 -5.84 -16.48 -3.54
CA ALA A 118 -7.01 -16.75 -4.38
C ALA A 118 -6.98 -15.89 -5.64
N PRO A 119 -7.66 -16.29 -6.70
CA PRO A 119 -7.80 -15.46 -7.88
C PRO A 119 -8.44 -14.12 -7.52
N LEU A 120 -7.85 -13.02 -7.99
CA LEU A 120 -8.44 -11.70 -7.86
C LEU A 120 -9.61 -11.53 -8.86
N PRO A 121 -10.63 -10.74 -8.50
CA PRO A 121 -11.66 -10.35 -9.46
C PRO A 121 -11.04 -9.72 -10.71
N ARG A 122 -11.61 -10.04 -11.89
CA ARG A 122 -11.05 -9.58 -13.17
C ARG A 122 -11.00 -8.06 -13.28
N GLU A 123 -11.94 -7.39 -12.65
CA GLU A 123 -12.11 -5.95 -12.63
C GLU A 123 -10.96 -5.24 -11.90
N VAL A 124 -10.42 -5.85 -10.84
CA VAL A 124 -9.35 -5.24 -10.04
C VAL A 124 -7.95 -5.53 -10.57
N LEU A 125 -7.77 -6.58 -11.36
CA LEU A 125 -6.45 -6.96 -11.90
C LEU A 125 -5.74 -5.81 -12.62
N PRO A 126 -6.39 -5.08 -13.56
CA PRO A 126 -5.74 -3.98 -14.27
C PRO A 126 -5.52 -2.74 -13.41
N CYS A 127 -6.11 -2.68 -12.21
CA CYS A 127 -5.98 -1.52 -11.32
C CYS A 127 -4.64 -1.51 -10.59
N PHE A 128 -3.96 -2.65 -10.46
CA PHE A 128 -2.69 -2.75 -9.76
C PHE A 128 -1.50 -2.58 -10.71
N LYS A 129 -0.69 -1.55 -10.45
CA LYS A 129 0.51 -1.28 -11.23
C LYS A 129 1.69 -2.15 -10.77
N TYR A 130 1.80 -2.38 -9.46
CA TYR A 130 2.91 -3.10 -8.84
C TYR A 130 2.40 -4.12 -7.83
N SER A 131 3.19 -5.16 -7.61
CA SER A 131 3.03 -6.09 -6.49
C SER A 131 4.21 -5.95 -5.55
N ILE A 132 3.92 -5.81 -4.25
CA ILE A 132 4.93 -5.74 -3.20
C ILE A 132 4.96 -7.10 -2.51
N ILE A 133 6.14 -7.73 -2.51
CA ILE A 133 6.39 -8.98 -1.79
C ILE A 133 7.48 -8.68 -0.78
N ASP A 134 7.24 -9.03 0.49
CA ASP A 134 8.26 -8.93 1.52
C ASP A 134 9.38 -9.95 1.24
N LEU A 135 10.64 -9.51 1.39
CA LEU A 135 11.78 -10.41 1.20
C LEU A 135 11.81 -11.56 2.22
N ALA A 136 11.27 -11.34 3.42
CA ALA A 136 11.14 -12.40 4.40
C ALA A 136 10.20 -13.52 3.89
N ASP A 137 9.13 -13.13 3.21
CA ASP A 137 8.21 -14.08 2.59
C ASP A 137 8.80 -14.73 1.33
N ASP A 138 9.62 -13.99 0.58
CA ASP A 138 10.31 -14.53 -0.61
C ASP A 138 11.39 -15.55 -0.24
N ARG A 139 12.11 -15.36 0.87
CA ARG A 139 13.09 -16.32 1.39
C ARG A 139 12.46 -17.62 1.87
N ARG A 140 11.32 -17.57 2.57
CA ARG A 140 10.59 -18.76 3.02
C ARG A 140 10.16 -19.66 1.87
N ILE A 141 9.95 -19.10 0.70
CA ILE A 141 9.52 -19.83 -0.50
C ILE A 141 10.71 -20.49 -1.21
N THR A 142 11.88 -19.85 -1.16
CA THR A 142 13.11 -20.43 -1.72
C THR A 142 13.59 -21.63 -0.91
N GLU A 143 13.28 -21.67 0.39
CA GLU A 143 13.59 -22.80 1.27
C GLU A 143 12.56 -23.93 1.22
N SER A 144 11.34 -23.65 0.79
CA SER A 144 10.30 -24.66 0.54
C SER A 144 10.31 -25.04 -0.93
N THR A 145 11.06 -26.07 -1.25
CA THR A 145 11.15 -26.66 -2.60
C THR A 145 9.83 -27.31 -3.03
N ALA A 146 8.85 -26.51 -3.39
CA ALA A 146 7.71 -26.93 -4.20
C ALA A 146 7.50 -25.93 -5.33
N PRO A 147 7.55 -26.33 -6.61
CA PRO A 147 7.39 -25.44 -7.74
C PRO A 147 5.89 -25.15 -7.96
N THR A 148 5.37 -24.22 -7.20
CA THR A 148 4.04 -23.67 -7.51
C THR A 148 4.15 -22.15 -7.59
N SER A 149 4.98 -21.69 -8.53
CA SER A 149 4.96 -20.30 -8.94
C SER A 149 3.87 -20.13 -9.99
N ALA A 150 2.66 -19.79 -9.56
CA ALA A 150 1.75 -19.15 -10.51
C ALA A 150 2.44 -17.87 -11.00
N PRO A 151 2.55 -17.64 -12.31
CA PRO A 151 3.12 -16.41 -12.83
C PRO A 151 2.28 -15.24 -12.31
N PRO A 152 2.91 -14.06 -12.05
CA PRO A 152 2.15 -12.87 -11.71
C PRO A 152 1.13 -12.60 -12.84
N PRO A 153 -0.07 -12.10 -12.50
CA PRO A 153 -1.05 -11.78 -13.52
C PRO A 153 -0.43 -10.86 -14.57
N ALA A 154 -0.72 -11.14 -15.84
CA ALA A 154 -0.15 -10.39 -16.96
C ALA A 154 -0.44 -8.90 -16.79
N GLY A 155 0.60 -8.07 -16.81
CA GLY A 155 0.51 -6.61 -16.68
C GLY A 155 0.96 -6.05 -15.32
N VAL A 156 1.20 -6.88 -14.30
CA VAL A 156 1.70 -6.41 -13.00
C VAL A 156 3.23 -6.52 -12.96
N THR A 157 3.91 -5.37 -12.89
CA THR A 157 5.36 -5.36 -12.73
C THR A 157 5.72 -5.67 -11.28
N ARG A 158 6.50 -6.72 -11.08
CA ARG A 158 6.94 -7.14 -9.75
C ARG A 158 7.95 -6.15 -9.19
N THR A 159 7.58 -5.41 -8.15
CA THR A 159 8.51 -4.61 -7.38
C THR A 159 8.74 -5.30 -6.04
N ILE A 160 9.99 -5.67 -5.79
CA ILE A 160 10.40 -6.19 -4.49
C ILE A 160 10.75 -4.97 -3.64
N ALA A 161 9.92 -4.66 -2.67
CA ALA A 161 10.24 -3.65 -1.69
C ALA A 161 10.89 -4.33 -0.48
N HIS A 162 12.12 -3.99 -0.20
CA HIS A 162 12.80 -4.33 1.03
C HIS A 162 13.47 -3.08 1.56
N VAL A 163 13.35 -2.78 2.83
CA VAL A 163 14.39 -2.96 3.85
C VAL A 163 13.77 -2.77 5.22
N GLN A 164 13.80 -3.80 6.06
CA GLN A 164 13.89 -3.59 7.49
C GLN A 164 15.35 -3.35 7.81
N SER A 165 15.73 -2.11 8.08
CA SER A 165 16.91 -1.84 8.88
C SER A 165 16.52 -2.11 10.33
N GLY A 166 16.97 -3.23 10.87
CA GLY A 166 16.89 -3.46 12.28
C GLY A 166 17.76 -2.41 13.01
N VAL A 167 17.19 -1.83 14.06
CA VAL A 167 17.95 -1.24 15.17
C VAL A 167 18.06 -2.30 16.22
#